data_eba8ba4d8a14504fe73844da29bdc7c5
#
_entry.id   eba8ba4d8a14504fe73844da29bdc7c5
#
_cell.length_a   1.000
_cell.length_b   1.000
_cell.length_c   1.000
_cell.angle_alpha   90.00
_cell.angle_beta   90.00
_cell.angle_gamma   90.00
#
_symmetry.space_group_name_H-M   'P 1'
#
loop_
_entity.id
_entity.type
_entity.pdbx_description
1 polymer ?
#
loop_
_entity_poly.entity_id
_entity_poly.type
_entity_poly.pdbx_seq_one_letter_code
_entity_poly.pdbx_strand_id
1 'polypeptide(L)'
;FPDAMDIIVRGIKSGLPVTEEIGVVGREMADPVGTEFAQISDALRFGQTLEDAMWDTARRLGIPEFNFFVISLSVQRETGGNLAETLENLADILRRRRQMKLKIKAVSSEARASAYIIGSLPFIMAGILCLTAPVYVMALINDVRGNFMAGGALALQGIGVLIMAKMVQFEI
;
A
#
# COMPACT_ATOMS: atom_id res chain seq x y z
N PHE A 1 -8.24 -3.82 -9.02
CA PHE A 1 -9.02 -5.05 -8.77
C PHE A 1 -10.37 -4.76 -8.09
N PRO A 2 -10.51 -3.91 -7.02
CA PRO A 2 -11.82 -3.57 -6.47
C PRO A 2 -12.80 -3.02 -7.52
N ASP A 3 -12.33 -2.18 -8.43
CA ASP A 3 -13.15 -1.59 -9.48
C ASP A 3 -13.69 -2.65 -10.47
N ALA A 4 -12.91 -3.70 -10.74
CA ALA A 4 -13.37 -4.86 -11.53
C ALA A 4 -14.51 -5.61 -10.83
N MET A 5 -14.42 -5.75 -9.50
CA MET A 5 -15.50 -6.36 -8.71
C MET A 5 -16.78 -5.54 -8.74
N ASP A 6 -16.68 -4.21 -8.75
CA ASP A 6 -17.85 -3.32 -8.88
C ASP A 6 -18.59 -3.51 -10.22
N ILE A 7 -17.84 -3.74 -11.31
CA ILE A 7 -18.43 -4.04 -12.62
C ILE A 7 -19.21 -5.36 -12.53
N ILE A 8 -18.57 -6.42 -12.03
CA ILE A 8 -19.18 -7.74 -11.87
C ILE A 8 -20.43 -7.69 -10.99
N VAL A 9 -20.36 -7.02 -9.83
CA VAL A 9 -21.48 -6.88 -8.91
C VAL A 9 -22.67 -6.17 -9.56
N ARG A 10 -22.40 -5.09 -10.29
CA ARG A 10 -23.47 -4.35 -11.01
C ARG A 10 -24.14 -5.20 -12.08
N GLY A 11 -23.35 -5.95 -12.85
CA GLY A 11 -23.88 -6.84 -13.86
C GLY A 11 -24.74 -7.97 -13.26
N ILE A 12 -24.25 -8.61 -12.20
CA ILE A 12 -25.01 -9.65 -11.50
C ILE A 12 -26.33 -9.09 -10.92
N LYS A 13 -26.30 -7.90 -10.33
CA LYS A 13 -27.50 -7.21 -9.81
C LYS A 13 -28.50 -6.86 -10.91
N SER A 14 -28.04 -6.66 -12.14
CA SER A 14 -28.92 -6.46 -13.31
C SER A 14 -29.38 -7.77 -13.96
N GLY A 15 -28.97 -8.92 -13.41
CA GLY A 15 -29.39 -10.25 -13.87
C GLY A 15 -28.47 -10.87 -14.93
N LEU A 16 -27.33 -10.27 -15.21
CA LEU A 16 -26.37 -10.82 -16.16
C LEU A 16 -25.56 -11.97 -15.56
N PRO A 17 -25.21 -13.00 -16.35
CA PRO A 17 -24.35 -14.06 -15.89
C PRO A 17 -22.94 -13.58 -15.53
N VAL A 18 -22.33 -14.15 -14.49
CA VAL A 18 -20.96 -13.82 -14.08
C VAL A 18 -19.95 -13.99 -15.21
N THR A 19 -20.12 -14.98 -16.07
CA THR A 19 -19.26 -15.27 -17.21
C THR A 19 -19.26 -14.13 -18.24
N GLU A 20 -20.39 -13.45 -18.40
CA GLU A 20 -20.51 -12.30 -19.29
C GLU A 20 -19.80 -11.07 -18.71
N GLU A 21 -19.97 -10.84 -17.40
CA GLU A 21 -19.34 -9.75 -16.69
C GLU A 21 -17.81 -9.89 -16.65
N ILE A 22 -17.28 -11.09 -16.56
CA ILE A 22 -15.83 -11.34 -16.71
C ILE A 22 -15.33 -10.84 -18.07
N GLY A 23 -16.11 -11.07 -19.14
CA GLY A 23 -15.79 -10.54 -20.46
C GLY A 23 -15.87 -9.02 -20.55
N VAL A 24 -16.81 -8.40 -19.83
CA VAL A 24 -16.92 -6.93 -19.73
C VAL A 24 -15.69 -6.36 -19.02
N VAL A 25 -15.30 -6.91 -17.88
CA VAL A 25 -14.09 -6.49 -17.15
C VAL A 25 -12.85 -6.59 -18.03
N GLY A 26 -12.70 -7.69 -18.80
CA GLY A 26 -11.58 -7.87 -19.71
C GLY A 26 -11.47 -6.81 -20.80
N ARG A 27 -12.60 -6.18 -21.20
CA ARG A 27 -12.64 -5.13 -22.21
C ARG A 27 -12.53 -3.72 -21.65
N GLU A 28 -13.10 -3.47 -20.46
CA GLU A 28 -13.23 -2.13 -19.91
C GLU A 28 -12.08 -1.75 -18.97
N MET A 29 -11.44 -2.74 -18.34
CA MET A 29 -10.39 -2.46 -17.39
C MET A 29 -9.02 -2.30 -18.06
N ALA A 30 -8.24 -1.35 -17.54
CA ALA A 30 -6.84 -1.19 -17.96
C ALA A 30 -5.96 -2.34 -17.43
N ASP A 31 -4.84 -2.56 -18.13
CA ASP A 31 -3.82 -3.52 -17.69
C ASP A 31 -3.27 -3.19 -16.29
N PRO A 32 -2.91 -4.22 -15.52
CA PRO A 32 -2.88 -5.64 -15.84
C PRO A 32 -4.22 -6.38 -15.63
N VAL A 33 -5.22 -5.74 -15.03
CA VAL A 33 -6.50 -6.39 -14.66
C VAL A 33 -7.29 -6.81 -15.91
N GLY A 34 -7.38 -5.94 -16.91
CA GLY A 34 -8.08 -6.22 -18.16
C GLY A 34 -7.52 -7.45 -18.87
N THR A 35 -6.20 -7.54 -19.01
CA THR A 35 -5.51 -8.68 -19.63
C THR A 35 -5.82 -9.99 -18.92
N GLU A 36 -5.81 -10.01 -17.58
CA GLU A 36 -6.07 -11.22 -16.81
C GLU A 36 -7.52 -11.71 -16.97
N PHE A 37 -8.48 -10.80 -16.92
CA PHE A 37 -9.89 -11.12 -17.11
C PHE A 37 -10.23 -11.48 -18.56
N ALA A 38 -9.54 -10.90 -19.54
CA ALA A 38 -9.65 -11.30 -20.94
C ALA A 38 -9.19 -12.74 -21.16
N GLN A 39 -8.06 -13.14 -20.54
CA GLN A 39 -7.58 -14.54 -20.60
C GLN A 39 -8.60 -15.52 -19.99
N ILE A 40 -9.24 -15.16 -18.87
CA ILE A 40 -10.31 -16.00 -18.29
C ILE A 40 -11.47 -16.10 -19.29
N SER A 41 -11.91 -14.98 -19.87
CA SER A 41 -12.99 -14.97 -20.86
C SER A 41 -12.67 -15.84 -22.08
N ASP A 42 -11.44 -15.80 -22.56
CA ASP A 42 -11.00 -16.62 -23.69
C ASP A 42 -10.98 -18.12 -23.31
N ALA A 43 -10.48 -18.46 -22.11
CA ALA A 43 -10.51 -19.85 -21.62
C ALA A 43 -11.94 -20.42 -21.57
N LEU A 44 -12.91 -19.60 -21.14
CA LEU A 44 -14.33 -19.96 -21.16
C LEU A 44 -14.85 -20.21 -22.58
N ARG A 45 -14.45 -19.40 -23.56
CA ARG A 45 -14.81 -19.57 -24.97
C ARG A 45 -14.22 -20.85 -25.57
N PHE A 46 -13.07 -21.28 -25.09
CA PHE A 46 -12.44 -22.56 -25.47
C PHE A 46 -13.02 -23.77 -24.72
N GLY A 47 -14.05 -23.57 -23.90
CA GLY A 47 -14.78 -24.65 -23.23
C GLY A 47 -14.26 -25.01 -21.85
N GLN A 48 -13.32 -24.26 -21.30
CA GLN A 48 -12.90 -24.42 -19.92
C GLN A 48 -14.02 -24.00 -18.96
N THR A 49 -14.15 -24.68 -17.80
CA THR A 49 -15.13 -24.25 -16.80
C THR A 49 -14.69 -22.92 -16.17
N LEU A 50 -15.68 -22.14 -15.70
CA LEU A 50 -15.39 -20.89 -15.01
C LEU A 50 -14.46 -21.11 -13.80
N GLU A 51 -14.72 -22.16 -13.07
CA GLU A 51 -13.99 -22.51 -11.87
C GLU A 51 -12.51 -22.84 -12.18
N ASP A 52 -12.26 -23.69 -13.17
CA ASP A 52 -10.90 -24.04 -13.59
C ASP A 52 -10.13 -22.82 -14.10
N ALA A 53 -10.74 -22.00 -14.96
CA ALA A 53 -10.13 -20.79 -15.50
C ALA A 53 -9.76 -19.79 -14.40
N MET A 54 -10.65 -19.63 -13.40
CA MET A 54 -10.42 -18.75 -12.26
C MET A 54 -9.30 -19.29 -11.35
N TRP A 55 -9.29 -20.58 -11.05
CA TRP A 55 -8.23 -21.20 -10.24
C TRP A 55 -6.87 -21.18 -10.92
N ASP A 56 -6.81 -21.39 -12.24
CA ASP A 56 -5.57 -21.30 -13.02
C ASP A 56 -4.99 -19.88 -12.92
N THR A 57 -5.84 -18.87 -13.07
CA THR A 57 -5.45 -17.47 -12.92
C THR A 57 -5.02 -17.17 -11.48
N ALA A 58 -5.74 -17.67 -10.48
CA ALA A 58 -5.42 -17.49 -9.07
C ALA A 58 -4.04 -18.05 -8.72
N ARG A 59 -3.73 -19.26 -9.20
CA ARG A 59 -2.41 -19.88 -9.01
C ARG A 59 -1.29 -19.11 -9.68
N ARG A 60 -1.54 -18.58 -10.87
CA ARG A 60 -0.56 -17.81 -11.62
C ARG A 60 -0.28 -16.43 -11.01
N LEU A 61 -1.30 -15.75 -10.54
CA LEU A 61 -1.18 -14.41 -9.93
C LEU A 61 -0.61 -14.46 -8.52
N GLY A 62 -0.96 -15.48 -7.72
CA GLY A 62 -0.55 -15.59 -6.32
C GLY A 62 -1.02 -14.44 -5.42
N ILE A 63 -2.11 -13.75 -5.81
CA ILE A 63 -2.66 -12.59 -5.09
C ILE A 63 -3.74 -13.09 -4.12
N PRO A 64 -3.58 -12.91 -2.79
CA PRO A 64 -4.54 -13.39 -1.80
C PRO A 64 -5.96 -12.86 -2.03
N GLU A 65 -6.10 -11.61 -2.46
CA GLU A 65 -7.38 -10.99 -2.75
C GLU A 65 -8.10 -11.66 -3.93
N PHE A 66 -7.37 -12.09 -4.94
CA PHE A 66 -7.93 -12.83 -6.07
C PHE A 66 -8.31 -14.26 -5.67
N ASN A 67 -7.48 -14.93 -4.87
CA ASN A 67 -7.81 -16.25 -4.32
C ASN A 67 -9.12 -16.20 -3.52
N PHE A 68 -9.30 -15.18 -2.69
CA PHE A 68 -10.52 -15.01 -1.90
C PHE A 68 -11.75 -14.77 -2.79
N PHE A 69 -11.59 -14.02 -3.88
CA PHE A 69 -12.64 -13.83 -4.89
C PHE A 69 -13.07 -15.17 -5.51
N VAL A 70 -12.10 -16.00 -5.93
CA VAL A 70 -12.38 -17.31 -6.54
C VAL A 70 -13.11 -18.22 -5.56
N ILE A 71 -12.64 -18.31 -4.31
CA ILE A 71 -13.29 -19.11 -3.26
C ILE A 71 -14.72 -18.64 -3.03
N SER A 72 -14.94 -17.33 -2.91
CA SER A 72 -16.27 -16.76 -2.71
C SER A 72 -17.21 -17.09 -3.86
N LEU A 73 -16.71 -17.03 -5.10
CA LEU A 73 -17.47 -17.36 -6.29
C LEU A 73 -17.86 -18.84 -6.31
N SER A 74 -16.91 -19.75 -6.05
CA SER A 74 -17.17 -21.20 -6.03
C SER A 74 -18.20 -21.58 -4.96
N VAL A 75 -18.02 -21.09 -3.73
CA VAL A 75 -18.95 -21.38 -2.62
C VAL A 75 -20.36 -20.88 -2.91
N GLN A 76 -20.51 -19.66 -3.42
CA GLN A 76 -21.84 -19.09 -3.70
C GLN A 76 -22.54 -19.79 -4.87
N ARG A 77 -21.79 -20.31 -5.84
CA ARG A 77 -22.38 -21.12 -6.92
C ARG A 77 -22.90 -22.48 -6.42
N GLU A 78 -22.17 -23.12 -5.51
CA GLU A 78 -22.57 -24.41 -4.92
C GLU A 78 -23.78 -24.27 -3.98
N THR A 79 -23.78 -23.21 -3.16
CA THR A 79 -24.82 -23.02 -2.12
C THR A 79 -26.04 -22.27 -2.64
N GLY A 80 -26.00 -21.69 -3.84
CA GLY A 80 -27.09 -20.85 -4.38
C GLY A 80 -27.31 -19.55 -3.61
N GLY A 81 -26.30 -19.08 -2.87
CA GLY A 81 -26.37 -17.87 -2.07
C GLY A 81 -26.38 -16.58 -2.89
N ASN A 82 -26.51 -15.43 -2.20
CA ASN A 82 -26.49 -14.11 -2.85
C ASN A 82 -25.06 -13.71 -3.23
N LEU A 83 -24.65 -14.12 -4.43
CA LEU A 83 -23.29 -13.84 -4.95
C LEU A 83 -23.01 -12.33 -5.04
N ALA A 84 -23.99 -11.52 -5.45
CA ALA A 84 -23.80 -10.08 -5.60
C ALA A 84 -23.46 -9.42 -4.25
N GLU A 85 -24.16 -9.76 -3.18
CA GLU A 85 -23.92 -9.24 -1.84
C GLU A 85 -22.55 -9.66 -1.30
N THR A 86 -22.17 -10.93 -1.50
CA THR A 86 -20.87 -11.45 -1.07
C THR A 86 -19.72 -10.73 -1.77
N LEU A 87 -19.82 -10.53 -3.08
CA LEU A 87 -18.82 -9.82 -3.87
C LEU A 87 -18.77 -8.31 -3.55
N GLU A 88 -19.91 -7.70 -3.27
CA GLU A 88 -20.00 -6.31 -2.82
C GLU A 88 -19.27 -6.09 -1.49
N ASN A 89 -19.55 -6.97 -0.52
CA ASN A 89 -18.85 -6.95 0.77
C ASN A 89 -17.33 -7.14 0.60
N LEU A 90 -16.91 -8.03 -0.29
CA LEU A 90 -15.50 -8.24 -0.60
C LEU A 90 -14.88 -6.99 -1.24
N ALA A 91 -15.55 -6.37 -2.21
CA ALA A 91 -15.10 -5.14 -2.85
C ALA A 91 -14.91 -4.02 -1.82
N ASP A 92 -15.85 -3.87 -0.88
CA ASP A 92 -15.77 -2.87 0.19
C ASP A 92 -14.60 -3.12 1.15
N ILE A 93 -14.37 -4.37 1.54
CA ILE A 93 -13.22 -4.74 2.38
C ILE A 93 -11.90 -4.39 1.68
N LEU A 94 -11.78 -4.72 0.39
CA LEU A 94 -10.59 -4.43 -0.40
C LEU A 94 -10.36 -2.93 -0.58
N ARG A 95 -11.44 -2.17 -0.79
CA ARG A 95 -11.41 -0.71 -0.90
C ARG A 95 -10.95 -0.07 0.41
N ARG A 96 -11.51 -0.50 1.55
CA ARG A 96 -11.09 -0.04 2.89
C ARG A 96 -9.63 -0.37 3.18
N ARG A 97 -9.16 -1.57 2.83
CA ARG A 97 -7.75 -1.95 2.94
C ARG A 97 -6.83 -1.05 2.12
N ARG A 98 -7.20 -0.76 0.87
CA ARG A 98 -6.44 0.17 0.01
C ARG A 98 -6.39 1.57 0.59
N GLN A 99 -7.53 2.09 1.09
CA GLN A 99 -7.60 3.41 1.74
C GLN A 99 -6.74 3.47 3.01
N MET A 100 -6.75 2.41 3.84
CA MET A 100 -5.88 2.34 5.02
C MET A 100 -4.41 2.36 4.64
N LYS A 101 -3.98 1.57 3.66
CA LYS A 101 -2.59 1.59 3.15
C LYS A 101 -2.17 2.98 2.67
N LEU A 102 -3.05 3.69 1.97
CA LEU A 102 -2.78 5.06 1.52
C LEU A 102 -2.69 6.05 2.70
N LYS A 103 -3.57 5.94 3.69
CA LYS A 103 -3.52 6.76 4.91
C LYS A 103 -2.24 6.55 5.70
N ILE A 104 -1.85 5.28 5.93
CA ILE A 104 -0.59 4.95 6.60
C ILE A 104 0.59 5.57 5.86
N LYS A 105 0.65 5.43 4.52
CA LYS A 105 1.71 6.00 3.70
C LYS A 105 1.75 7.54 3.79
N ALA A 106 0.59 8.20 3.81
CA ALA A 106 0.50 9.66 3.94
C ALA A 106 1.03 10.13 5.31
N VAL A 107 0.56 9.51 6.41
CA VAL A 107 1.00 9.85 7.78
C VAL A 107 2.49 9.58 7.96
N SER A 108 3.00 8.45 7.45
CA SER A 108 4.44 8.13 7.52
C SER A 108 5.29 9.14 6.75
N SER A 109 4.81 9.65 5.61
CA SER A 109 5.57 10.67 4.85
C SER A 109 5.64 12.01 5.55
N GLU A 110 4.57 12.42 6.23
CA GLU A 110 4.52 13.65 7.04
C GLU A 110 5.45 13.55 8.26
N ALA A 111 5.42 12.42 8.97
CA ALA A 111 6.33 12.17 10.09
C ALA A 111 7.80 12.18 9.66
N ARG A 112 8.13 11.61 8.48
CA ARG A 112 9.49 11.65 7.92
C ARG A 112 9.93 13.07 7.59
N ALA A 113 9.07 13.86 6.93
CA ALA A 113 9.40 15.26 6.60
C ALA A 113 9.67 16.08 7.87
N SER A 114 8.84 15.95 8.90
CA SER A 114 9.03 16.62 10.18
C SER A 114 10.33 16.17 10.87
N ALA A 115 10.65 14.88 10.84
CA ALA A 115 11.90 14.35 11.40
C ALA A 115 13.13 14.90 10.69
N TYR A 116 13.11 15.02 9.37
CA TYR A 116 14.21 15.63 8.61
C TYR A 116 14.40 17.12 8.93
N ILE A 117 13.30 17.87 9.03
CA ILE A 117 13.34 19.30 9.36
C ILE A 117 13.90 19.49 10.76
N ILE A 118 13.38 18.80 11.77
CA ILE A 118 13.83 18.91 13.17
C ILE A 118 15.27 18.40 13.31
N GLY A 119 15.62 17.30 12.64
CA GLY A 119 16.97 16.72 12.68
C GLY A 119 18.04 17.58 12.01
N SER A 120 17.67 18.39 11.00
CA SER A 120 18.60 19.30 10.32
C SER A 120 18.84 20.61 11.07
N LEU A 121 17.92 21.01 11.96
CA LEU A 121 17.96 22.31 12.64
C LEU A 121 19.27 22.57 13.40
N PRO A 122 19.83 21.65 14.20
CA PRO A 122 21.08 21.88 14.91
C PRO A 122 22.27 22.10 13.96
N PHE A 123 22.30 21.41 12.81
CA PHE A 123 23.35 21.55 11.82
C PHE A 123 23.26 22.91 11.10
N ILE A 124 22.05 23.35 10.79
CA ILE A 124 21.81 24.68 10.21
C ILE A 124 22.22 25.77 11.19
N MET A 125 21.86 25.65 12.48
CA MET A 125 22.24 26.60 13.53
C MET A 125 23.75 26.62 13.74
N ALA A 126 24.43 25.48 13.75
CA ALA A 126 25.87 25.39 13.83
C ALA A 126 26.53 26.10 12.64
N GLY A 127 26.05 25.90 11.42
CA GLY A 127 26.49 26.57 10.21
C GLY A 127 26.36 28.09 10.28
N ILE A 128 25.20 28.60 10.75
CA ILE A 128 25.00 30.04 10.94
C ILE A 128 25.95 30.61 12.00
N LEU A 129 26.16 29.92 13.11
CA LEU A 129 27.11 30.32 14.14
C LEU A 129 28.56 30.36 13.65
N CYS A 130 28.96 29.41 12.80
CA CYS A 130 30.30 29.43 12.17
C CYS A 130 30.52 30.66 11.27
N LEU A 131 29.45 31.13 10.61
CA LEU A 131 29.54 32.31 9.71
C LEU A 131 29.44 33.63 10.45
N THR A 132 28.60 33.72 11.49
CA THR A 132 28.32 34.98 12.21
C THR A 132 29.27 35.23 13.38
N ALA A 133 29.72 34.17 14.06
CA ALA A 133 30.52 34.27 15.26
C ALA A 133 31.55 33.15 15.38
N PRO A 134 32.56 33.09 14.49
CA PRO A 134 33.56 32.02 14.46
C PRO A 134 34.35 31.90 15.76
N VAL A 135 34.53 33.00 16.51
CA VAL A 135 35.24 33.00 17.80
C VAL A 135 34.56 32.10 18.84
N TYR A 136 33.23 32.09 18.88
CA TYR A 136 32.47 31.23 19.80
C TYR A 136 32.61 29.76 19.43
N VAL A 137 32.62 29.43 18.13
CA VAL A 137 32.75 28.04 17.67
C VAL A 137 34.18 27.54 17.95
N MET A 138 35.22 28.39 17.74
CA MET A 138 36.60 28.04 18.08
C MET A 138 36.78 27.87 19.60
N ALA A 139 36.16 28.70 20.43
CA ALA A 139 36.21 28.53 21.87
C ALA A 139 35.56 27.19 22.30
N LEU A 140 34.45 26.81 21.68
CA LEU A 140 33.76 25.54 21.95
C LEU A 140 34.65 24.32 21.60
N ILE A 141 35.39 24.38 20.51
CA ILE A 141 36.25 23.28 20.03
C ILE A 141 37.56 23.19 20.81
N ASN A 142 38.11 24.33 21.23
CA ASN A 142 39.39 24.38 21.92
C ASN A 142 39.30 24.13 23.44
N ASP A 143 38.09 24.28 24.02
CA ASP A 143 37.88 24.04 25.43
C ASP A 143 37.46 22.59 25.67
N VAL A 144 38.12 21.90 26.62
CA VAL A 144 37.81 20.51 27.00
C VAL A 144 36.36 20.36 27.42
N ARG A 145 35.82 21.34 28.12
CA ARG A 145 34.41 21.36 28.54
C ARG A 145 33.46 21.50 27.36
N GLY A 146 33.82 22.30 26.36
CA GLY A 146 33.04 22.48 25.13
C GLY A 146 32.96 21.20 24.32
N ASN A 147 34.08 20.48 24.19
CA ASN A 147 34.12 19.20 23.49
C ASN A 147 33.22 18.12 24.16
N PHE A 148 33.19 18.05 25.48
CA PHE A 148 32.30 17.13 26.20
C PHE A 148 30.82 17.51 25.97
N MET A 149 30.46 18.79 25.97
CA MET A 149 29.12 19.25 25.70
C MET A 149 28.69 18.98 24.24
N ALA A 150 29.56 19.28 23.27
CA ALA A 150 29.31 19.01 21.86
C ALA A 150 29.17 17.51 21.58
N GLY A 151 30.01 16.66 22.17
CA GLY A 151 29.92 15.20 22.07
C GLY A 151 28.62 14.66 22.66
N GLY A 152 28.21 15.16 23.82
CA GLY A 152 26.94 14.81 24.45
C GLY A 152 25.73 15.17 23.61
N ALA A 153 25.74 16.37 23.02
CA ALA A 153 24.66 16.85 22.14
C ALA A 153 24.55 15.99 20.87
N LEU A 154 25.69 15.64 20.23
CA LEU A 154 25.72 14.77 19.07
C LEU A 154 25.26 13.34 19.39
N ALA A 155 25.63 12.81 20.55
CA ALA A 155 25.19 11.49 21.00
C ALA A 155 23.66 11.47 21.20
N LEU A 156 23.12 12.50 21.85
CA LEU A 156 21.66 12.65 22.09
C LEU A 156 20.89 12.80 20.77
N GLN A 157 21.44 13.58 19.84
CA GLN A 157 20.90 13.73 18.48
C GLN A 157 20.90 12.40 17.73
N GLY A 158 21.99 11.64 17.79
CA GLY A 158 22.11 10.31 17.17
C GLY A 158 21.07 9.33 17.71
N ILE A 159 20.88 9.29 19.04
CA ILE A 159 19.84 8.47 19.67
C ILE A 159 18.45 8.89 19.19
N GLY A 160 18.15 10.18 19.11
CA GLY A 160 16.88 10.68 18.59
C GLY A 160 16.60 10.25 17.16
N VAL A 161 17.60 10.36 16.29
CA VAL A 161 17.50 9.91 14.87
C VAL A 161 17.27 8.39 14.79
N LEU A 162 17.98 7.59 15.60
CA LEU A 162 17.82 6.15 15.64
C LEU A 162 16.41 5.73 16.11
N ILE A 163 15.87 6.38 17.13
CA ILE A 163 14.52 6.12 17.63
C ILE A 163 13.51 6.46 16.55
N MET A 164 13.61 7.63 15.90
CA MET A 164 12.70 8.03 14.83
C MET A 164 12.80 7.09 13.61
N ALA A 165 13.99 6.68 13.21
CA ALA A 165 14.19 5.73 12.13
C ALA A 165 13.53 4.37 12.44
N LYS A 166 13.66 3.89 13.68
CA LYS A 166 13.06 2.64 14.12
C LYS A 166 11.52 2.73 14.18
N MET A 167 10.95 3.83 14.63
CA MET A 167 9.49 4.03 14.63
C MET A 167 8.92 4.03 13.22
N VAL A 168 9.57 4.69 12.27
CA VAL A 168 9.14 4.72 10.85
C VAL A 168 9.25 3.35 10.19
N GLN A 169 10.18 2.50 10.64
CA GLN A 169 10.38 1.16 10.07
C GLN A 169 9.37 0.13 10.61
N PHE A 170 8.77 0.36 11.77
CA PHE A 170 7.75 -0.53 12.36
C PHE A 170 6.36 -0.38 11.75
N GLU A 171 6.10 0.66 10.95
CA GLU A 171 4.79 0.94 10.32
C GLU A 171 4.66 0.36 8.89
N ILE A 172 5.63 -0.45 8.44
CA ILE A 172 5.56 -1.17 7.16
C ILE A 172 5.27 -2.64 7.41
#